data_7a38e39b0d611909cd5a69a5fb76be5a
#
_entry.id   7a38e39b0d611909cd5a69a5fb76be5a
#
_cell.length_a   1.000
_cell.length_b   1.000
_cell.length_c   1.000
_cell.angle_alpha   90.00
_cell.angle_beta   90.00
_cell.angle_gamma   90.00
#
_symmetry.space_group_name_H-M   'P 1'
#
loop_
_entity.id
_entity.type
_entity.pdbx_description
1 polymer ?
#
loop_
_entity_poly.entity_id
_entity_poly.type
_entity_poly.pdbx_seq_one_letter_code
_entity_poly.pdbx_strand_id
1 'polypeptide(L)'
;AVFNGNQFARIPYFKDENQTHLSTQTYPIDRWGKQYVVTPTLKNDKEHVRITAFENNTIIQKNGSFLCKLNAFETYQDTIYACSNYYQASNPAACFLYTLTSGALNNHVAGRPSMTPITPLEYATNSLLFATFTSSKSNMLKNHYVNVVTHEDYVKTMLLDGSSIASSFKNDILVGS
;
A
#
# COMPACT_ATOMS: atom_id res chain seq x y z
N ALA A 1 19.03 -4.15 7.45
CA ALA A 1 17.58 -3.87 7.42
C ALA A 1 17.26 -2.75 8.41
N VAL A 2 16.42 -1.83 8.03
CA VAL A 2 15.92 -0.77 8.91
C VAL A 2 14.43 -1.03 9.13
N PHE A 3 14.04 -1.08 10.38
CA PHE A 3 12.63 -1.22 10.77
C PHE A 3 12.14 0.12 11.31
N ASN A 4 10.97 0.53 10.87
CA ASN A 4 10.28 1.70 11.37
C ASN A 4 8.94 1.27 11.96
N GLY A 5 8.50 1.96 13.01
CA GLY A 5 7.24 1.62 13.63
C GLY A 5 6.89 2.48 14.83
N ASN A 6 5.73 2.20 15.39
CA ASN A 6 5.23 2.80 16.61
C ASN A 6 4.63 1.70 17.50
N GLN A 7 4.96 1.71 18.77
CA GLN A 7 4.50 0.71 19.73
C GLN A 7 3.00 0.83 20.01
N PHE A 8 2.45 2.04 19.96
CA PHE A 8 1.05 2.32 20.23
C PHE A 8 0.47 3.25 19.17
N ALA A 9 0.00 2.67 18.06
CA ALA A 9 -0.56 3.43 16.95
C ALA A 9 -2.08 3.32 16.90
N ARG A 10 -2.71 4.43 16.52
CA ARG A 10 -4.12 4.52 16.15
C ARG A 10 -4.23 5.33 14.85
N ILE A 11 -4.95 4.79 13.88
CA ILE A 11 -5.08 5.44 12.57
C ILE A 11 -6.54 5.37 12.13
N PRO A 12 -7.26 6.49 12.00
CA PRO A 12 -6.96 7.77 12.62
C PRO A 12 -7.01 7.68 14.14
N TYR A 13 -6.58 8.70 14.84
CA TYR A 13 -6.62 8.72 16.30
C TYR A 13 -8.07 8.83 16.81
N PHE A 14 -8.55 7.81 17.53
CA PHE A 14 -9.79 7.83 18.30
C PHE A 14 -9.50 7.45 19.75
N LYS A 15 -10.14 8.17 20.68
CA LYS A 15 -9.79 8.12 22.10
C LYS A 15 -10.02 6.74 22.74
N ASP A 16 -11.01 6.01 22.26
CA ASP A 16 -11.54 4.81 22.95
C ASP A 16 -11.21 3.50 22.23
N GLU A 17 -10.31 3.51 21.24
CA GLU A 17 -10.01 2.34 20.46
C GLU A 17 -8.70 1.65 20.86
N ASN A 18 -8.64 0.35 20.57
CA ASN A 18 -7.48 -0.49 20.83
C ASN A 18 -6.25 0.02 20.11
N GLN A 19 -5.20 0.28 20.86
CA GLN A 19 -3.87 0.57 20.36
C GLN A 19 -3.24 -0.70 19.79
N THR A 20 -2.42 -0.55 18.76
CA THR A 20 -1.67 -1.66 18.21
C THR A 20 -0.25 -1.26 17.88
N HIS A 21 0.61 -2.26 17.85
CA HIS A 21 1.96 -2.13 17.38
C HIS A 21 1.95 -2.00 15.85
N LEU A 22 2.61 -0.96 15.34
CA LEU A 22 2.93 -0.80 13.92
C LEU A 22 4.42 -0.99 13.73
N SER A 23 4.80 -1.91 12.88
CA SER A 23 6.21 -2.02 12.45
C SER A 23 6.27 -2.54 11.02
N THR A 24 7.21 -2.01 10.27
CA THR A 24 7.53 -2.51 8.94
C THR A 24 9.01 -2.31 8.64
N GLN A 25 9.54 -3.14 7.76
CA GLN A 25 10.84 -2.89 7.18
C GLN A 25 10.70 -1.83 6.10
N THR A 26 11.52 -0.79 6.17
CA THR A 26 11.54 0.27 5.16
C THR A 26 12.51 -0.07 4.04
N TYR A 27 12.22 0.39 2.84
CA TYR A 27 13.18 0.34 1.75
C TYR A 27 14.32 1.33 1.99
N PRO A 28 15.57 0.97 1.66
CA PRO A 28 16.67 1.92 1.65
C PRO A 28 16.44 3.00 0.58
N ILE A 29 17.07 4.15 0.73
CA ILE A 29 16.82 5.34 -0.11
C ILE A 29 17.08 5.07 -1.59
N ASP A 30 18.06 4.24 -1.93
CA ASP A 30 18.39 3.83 -3.29
C ASP A 30 17.30 2.95 -3.95
N ARG A 31 16.28 2.56 -3.17
CA ARG A 31 15.08 1.84 -3.62
C ARG A 31 13.81 2.70 -3.58
N TRP A 32 13.93 3.98 -3.32
CA TRP A 32 12.82 4.91 -3.49
C TRP A 32 12.61 5.18 -4.98
N GLY A 33 11.38 5.16 -5.41
CA GLY A 33 11.02 5.33 -6.83
C GLY A 33 10.19 6.58 -7.08
N LYS A 34 9.67 6.67 -8.29
CA LYS A 34 8.85 7.81 -8.73
C LYS A 34 7.42 7.43 -9.08
N GLN A 35 7.13 6.14 -9.26
CA GLN A 35 5.84 5.68 -9.73
C GLN A 35 5.28 4.60 -8.79
N TYR A 36 4.06 4.82 -8.33
CA TYR A 36 3.41 3.94 -7.36
C TYR A 36 1.96 3.69 -7.76
N VAL A 37 1.54 2.44 -7.71
CA VAL A 37 0.13 2.07 -7.71
C VAL A 37 -0.23 1.60 -6.31
N VAL A 38 -1.17 2.29 -5.69
CA VAL A 38 -1.66 1.97 -4.36
C VAL A 38 -3.07 1.42 -4.49
N THR A 39 -3.21 0.16 -4.15
CA THR A 39 -4.48 -0.56 -4.16
C THR A 39 -4.98 -0.70 -2.73
N PRO A 40 -6.23 -0.33 -2.42
CA PRO A 40 -6.78 -0.48 -1.09
C PRO A 40 -6.83 -1.96 -0.68
N THR A 41 -6.75 -2.20 0.62
CA THR A 41 -6.90 -3.55 1.15
C THR A 41 -8.37 -3.98 1.08
N LEU A 42 -8.59 -5.28 0.92
CA LEU A 42 -9.93 -5.83 0.81
C LEU A 42 -10.78 -5.45 2.05
N LYS A 43 -11.99 -4.96 1.81
CA LYS A 43 -12.99 -4.54 2.80
C LYS A 43 -12.70 -3.22 3.55
N ASN A 44 -11.70 -2.46 3.15
CA ASN A 44 -11.51 -1.11 3.67
C ASN A 44 -12.07 -0.07 2.70
N ASP A 45 -13.03 0.71 3.18
CA ASP A 45 -13.63 1.79 2.38
C ASP A 45 -12.75 3.03 2.33
N LYS A 46 -11.78 3.13 3.25
CA LYS A 46 -10.91 4.29 3.42
C LYS A 46 -9.56 3.88 4.01
N GLU A 47 -8.49 4.36 3.43
CA GLU A 47 -7.12 4.15 3.91
C GLU A 47 -6.27 5.42 3.72
N HIS A 48 -5.14 5.50 4.39
CA HIS A 48 -4.22 6.61 4.24
C HIS A 48 -2.97 6.21 3.47
N VAL A 49 -2.56 7.09 2.56
CA VAL A 49 -1.28 6.99 1.84
C VAL A 49 -0.37 8.10 2.33
N ARG A 50 0.86 7.77 2.68
CA ARG A 50 1.89 8.74 3.01
C ARG A 50 3.00 8.67 1.99
N ILE A 51 3.36 9.83 1.44
CA ILE A 51 4.43 9.98 0.46
C ILE A 51 5.46 10.93 1.04
N THR A 52 6.70 10.47 1.16
CA THR A 52 7.82 11.23 1.68
C THR A 52 8.83 11.50 0.57
N ALA A 53 9.12 12.75 0.27
CA ALA A 53 10.08 13.14 -0.76
C ALA A 53 11.53 12.97 -0.30
N PHE A 54 12.41 12.54 -1.21
CA PHE A 54 13.84 12.51 -0.93
C PHE A 54 14.53 13.85 -1.21
N GLU A 55 14.06 14.57 -2.22
CA GLU A 55 14.67 15.82 -2.70
C GLU A 55 13.74 17.02 -2.56
N ASN A 56 14.35 18.21 -2.50
CA ASN A 56 13.60 19.46 -2.52
C ASN A 56 12.84 19.63 -3.84
N ASN A 57 11.73 20.36 -3.76
CA ASN A 57 10.88 20.70 -4.91
C ASN A 57 10.28 19.48 -5.64
N THR A 58 10.11 18.36 -4.95
CA THR A 58 9.47 17.17 -5.49
C THR A 58 7.98 17.43 -5.68
N ILE A 59 7.51 17.31 -6.93
CA ILE A 59 6.10 17.43 -7.29
C ILE A 59 5.47 16.05 -7.23
N ILE A 60 4.35 15.94 -6.55
CA ILE A 60 3.54 14.73 -6.49
C ILE A 60 2.27 14.95 -7.30
N GLN A 61 1.96 13.99 -8.16
CA GLN A 61 0.71 13.90 -8.90
C GLN A 61 -0.06 12.66 -8.46
N LYS A 62 -1.40 12.74 -8.52
CA LYS A 62 -2.32 11.62 -8.29
C LYS A 62 -3.23 11.49 -9.51
N ASN A 63 -3.22 10.32 -10.14
CA ASN A 63 -4.03 10.04 -11.34
C ASN A 63 -3.87 11.12 -12.43
N GLY A 64 -2.63 11.57 -12.68
CA GLY A 64 -2.29 12.61 -13.65
C GLY A 64 -2.54 14.07 -13.21
N SER A 65 -3.15 14.30 -12.05
CA SER A 65 -3.43 15.65 -11.54
C SER A 65 -2.43 16.04 -10.44
N PHE A 66 -2.05 17.33 -10.43
CA PHE A 66 -1.20 17.87 -9.36
C PHE A 66 -1.83 17.66 -7.98
N LEU A 67 -1.06 17.11 -7.05
CA LEU A 67 -1.49 16.87 -5.68
C LEU A 67 -0.82 17.82 -4.69
N CYS A 68 0.52 17.82 -4.66
CA CYS A 68 1.30 18.68 -3.78
C CYS A 68 2.75 18.84 -4.27
N LYS A 69 3.48 19.74 -3.61
CA LYS A 69 4.93 19.92 -3.76
C LYS A 69 5.58 19.77 -2.39
N LEU A 70 6.65 19.00 -2.31
CA LEU A 70 7.34 18.65 -1.07
C LEU A 70 8.81 19.06 -1.13
N ASN A 71 9.36 19.44 0.00
CA ASN A 71 10.80 19.53 0.21
C ASN A 71 11.38 18.19 0.67
N ALA A 72 12.68 18.10 0.73
CA ALA A 72 13.36 16.89 1.18
C ALA A 72 12.86 16.47 2.58
N PHE A 73 12.49 15.19 2.69
CA PHE A 73 11.96 14.56 3.91
C PHE A 73 10.62 15.11 4.41
N GLU A 74 9.97 16.00 3.67
CA GLU A 74 8.58 16.32 3.92
C GLU A 74 7.67 15.16 3.50
N THR A 75 6.58 15.00 4.25
CA THR A 75 5.60 13.94 4.04
C THR A 75 4.23 14.56 3.80
N TYR A 76 3.58 14.12 2.73
CA TYR A 76 2.18 14.39 2.46
C TYR A 76 1.33 13.16 2.81
N GLN A 77 0.19 13.38 3.45
CA GLN A 77 -0.79 12.34 3.71
C GLN A 77 -2.02 12.55 2.84
N ASP A 78 -2.33 11.55 2.03
CA ASP A 78 -3.55 11.48 1.24
C ASP A 78 -4.50 10.44 1.83
N THR A 79 -5.76 10.50 1.41
CA THR A 79 -6.77 9.51 1.72
C THR A 79 -7.26 8.88 0.43
N ILE A 80 -7.21 7.55 0.38
CA ILE A 80 -7.81 6.78 -0.71
C ILE A 80 -9.09 6.11 -0.24
N TYR A 81 -10.01 5.93 -1.14
CA TYR A 81 -11.26 5.22 -0.97
C TYR A 81 -11.21 3.92 -1.78
N ALA A 82 -12.24 3.15 -1.83
CA ALA A 82 -12.34 1.80 -2.39
C ALA A 82 -11.87 1.61 -3.86
N CYS A 83 -10.93 2.42 -4.35
CA CYS A 83 -10.33 2.30 -5.68
C CYS A 83 -8.81 2.47 -5.64
N SER A 84 -8.12 1.84 -6.57
CA SER A 84 -6.68 2.00 -6.75
C SER A 84 -6.35 3.41 -7.24
N ASN A 85 -5.16 3.90 -6.87
CA ASN A 85 -4.68 5.21 -7.27
C ASN A 85 -3.23 5.13 -7.75
N TYR A 86 -2.92 5.88 -8.78
CA TYR A 86 -1.57 6.04 -9.30
C TYR A 86 -0.96 7.34 -8.79
N TYR A 87 0.21 7.24 -8.20
CA TYR A 87 1.00 8.38 -7.75
C TYR A 87 2.28 8.46 -8.56
N GLN A 88 2.61 9.68 -8.99
CA GLN A 88 3.84 9.98 -9.68
C GLN A 88 4.57 11.11 -8.97
N ALA A 89 5.87 10.91 -8.73
CA ALA A 89 6.77 11.91 -8.14
C ALA A 89 7.79 12.35 -9.17
N SER A 90 8.14 13.65 -9.19
CA SER A 90 9.19 14.18 -10.08
C SER A 90 10.59 13.70 -9.68
N ASN A 91 10.82 13.47 -8.39
CA ASN A 91 12.05 12.94 -7.80
C ASN A 91 11.74 11.71 -6.92
N PRO A 92 12.74 10.90 -6.55
CA PRO A 92 12.53 9.73 -5.71
C PRO A 92 11.76 10.07 -4.42
N ALA A 93 10.80 9.23 -4.09
CA ALA A 93 9.97 9.35 -2.89
C ALA A 93 9.74 7.96 -2.29
N ALA A 94 9.34 7.90 -1.03
CA ALA A 94 8.84 6.68 -0.41
C ALA A 94 7.32 6.75 -0.30
N CYS A 95 6.65 5.62 -0.52
CA CYS A 95 5.20 5.52 -0.43
C CYS A 95 4.80 4.42 0.55
N PHE A 96 3.88 4.73 1.45
CA PHE A 96 3.35 3.80 2.46
C PHE A 96 1.83 3.83 2.48
N LEU A 97 1.23 2.65 2.55
CA LEU A 97 -0.18 2.47 2.81
C LEU A 97 -0.41 2.20 4.29
N TYR A 98 -1.37 2.90 4.88
CA TYR A 98 -1.81 2.71 6.26
C TYR A 98 -3.27 2.28 6.27
N THR A 99 -3.53 1.09 6.77
CA THR A 99 -4.90 0.65 7.05
C THR A 99 -5.41 1.31 8.33
N LEU A 100 -6.71 1.52 8.40
CA LEU A 100 -7.34 2.15 9.55
C LEU A 100 -7.57 1.16 10.70
N THR A 101 -7.66 1.68 11.91
CA THR A 101 -8.13 0.92 13.08
C THR A 101 -9.59 0.54 12.89
N SER A 102 -9.96 -0.72 13.17
CA SER A 102 -11.35 -1.16 13.17
C SER A 102 -12.16 -0.35 14.18
N GLY A 103 -13.34 0.11 13.80
CA GLY A 103 -14.13 1.05 14.61
C GLY A 103 -14.08 2.49 14.08
N ALA A 104 -13.04 2.86 13.33
CA ALA A 104 -12.98 4.13 12.60
C ALA A 104 -14.04 4.24 11.50
N LEU A 105 -14.56 3.09 11.09
CA LEU A 105 -15.65 2.93 10.13
C LEU A 105 -16.78 2.22 10.86
N ASN A 106 -17.98 2.76 10.83
CA ASN A 106 -19.18 2.21 11.46
C ASN A 106 -19.55 0.78 10.99
N ASN A 107 -18.70 0.14 10.25
CA ASN A 107 -18.88 -1.20 9.69
C ASN A 107 -17.88 -2.14 10.34
N HIS A 108 -18.32 -2.99 11.17
CA HIS A 108 -17.74 -4.16 11.84
C HIS A 108 -16.62 -4.93 11.13
N VAL A 109 -15.72 -4.25 10.42
CA VAL A 109 -14.53 -4.86 9.83
C VAL A 109 -13.53 -5.06 10.95
N ALA A 110 -13.41 -6.30 11.38
CA ALA A 110 -12.38 -6.69 12.35
C ALA A 110 -11.01 -6.51 11.71
N GLY A 111 -10.20 -5.63 12.27
CA GLY A 111 -8.83 -5.40 11.81
C GLY A 111 -8.10 -4.44 12.73
N ARG A 112 -6.80 -4.51 12.70
CA ARG A 112 -5.91 -3.57 13.38
C ARG A 112 -5.19 -2.74 12.32
N PRO A 113 -4.74 -1.50 12.63
CA PRO A 113 -4.00 -0.71 11.67
C PRO A 113 -2.71 -1.45 11.27
N SER A 114 -2.36 -1.32 10.02
CA SER A 114 -1.10 -1.80 9.48
C SER A 114 -0.38 -0.70 8.69
N MET A 115 0.91 -0.86 8.51
CA MET A 115 1.74 0.02 7.69
C MET A 115 2.50 -0.86 6.69
N THR A 116 2.27 -0.61 5.41
CA THR A 116 2.85 -1.39 4.32
C THR A 116 3.62 -0.48 3.37
N PRO A 117 4.93 -0.69 3.16
CA PRO A 117 5.67 0.02 2.13
C PRO A 117 5.18 -0.45 0.75
N ILE A 118 4.94 0.50 -0.14
CA ILE A 118 4.55 0.20 -1.52
C ILE A 118 5.81 0.16 -2.38
N THR A 119 5.96 -0.92 -3.12
CA THR A 119 7.07 -1.09 -4.07
C THR A 119 6.85 -0.15 -5.26
N PRO A 120 7.85 0.66 -5.64
CA PRO A 120 7.79 1.44 -6.86
C PRO A 120 7.67 0.56 -8.11
N LEU A 121 6.98 1.02 -9.13
CA LEU A 121 6.83 0.29 -10.40
C LEU A 121 8.16 0.04 -11.09
N GLU A 122 9.16 0.90 -10.89
CA GLU A 122 10.51 0.76 -11.42
C GLU A 122 11.22 -0.50 -10.92
N TYR A 123 10.75 -1.08 -9.82
CA TYR A 123 11.28 -2.32 -9.24
C TYR A 123 10.32 -3.51 -9.40
N ALA A 124 9.40 -3.42 -10.35
CA ALA A 124 8.55 -4.56 -10.70
C ALA A 124 9.40 -5.76 -11.15
N THR A 125 8.97 -6.96 -10.81
CA THR A 125 9.66 -8.21 -11.13
C THR A 125 8.75 -9.15 -11.89
N ASN A 126 9.33 -9.99 -12.74
CA ASN A 126 8.61 -11.01 -13.50
C ASN A 126 8.23 -12.23 -12.66
N SER A 127 8.83 -12.38 -11.50
CA SER A 127 8.52 -13.49 -10.60
C SER A 127 8.73 -13.07 -9.15
N LEU A 128 7.89 -13.58 -8.28
CA LEU A 128 7.95 -13.32 -6.86
C LEU A 128 7.65 -14.60 -6.08
N LEU A 129 8.49 -14.90 -5.10
CA LEU A 129 8.21 -15.91 -4.10
C LEU A 129 7.77 -15.22 -2.81
N PHE A 130 6.62 -15.59 -2.30
CA PHE A 130 6.14 -15.12 -1.00
C PHE A 130 5.50 -16.25 -0.23
N ALA A 131 5.46 -16.10 1.10
CA ALA A 131 4.79 -17.02 1.98
C ALA A 131 3.74 -16.28 2.81
N THR A 132 2.59 -16.90 3.00
CA THR A 132 1.58 -16.41 3.90
C THR A 132 1.84 -16.92 5.31
N PHE A 133 1.57 -16.07 6.30
CA PHE A 133 1.71 -16.49 7.70
C PHE A 133 0.55 -17.39 8.10
N THR A 134 0.84 -18.60 8.55
CA THR A 134 -0.16 -19.53 9.08
C THR A 134 0.04 -19.72 10.59
N SER A 135 -1.03 -19.61 11.36
CA SER A 135 -0.99 -19.90 12.79
C SER A 135 -1.30 -21.38 13.03
N SER A 136 -0.38 -22.09 13.68
CA SER A 136 -0.58 -23.50 14.06
C SER A 136 -1.62 -23.69 15.18
N LYS A 137 -1.99 -22.62 15.89
CA LYS A 137 -2.81 -22.69 17.10
C LYS A 137 -4.22 -22.14 17.00
N SER A 138 -4.58 -21.51 15.90
CA SER A 138 -5.93 -20.94 15.77
C SER A 138 -6.41 -20.84 14.34
N ASN A 139 -7.72 -21.00 14.18
CA ASN A 139 -8.42 -20.72 12.93
C ASN A 139 -8.55 -19.21 12.63
N MET A 140 -7.76 -18.33 13.26
CA MET A 140 -7.94 -16.89 13.16
C MET A 140 -7.48 -16.31 11.81
N LEU A 141 -6.53 -16.96 11.13
CA LEU A 141 -6.02 -16.53 9.83
C LEU A 141 -6.45 -17.55 8.76
N LYS A 142 -7.73 -17.52 8.40
CA LYS A 142 -8.30 -18.46 7.42
C LYS A 142 -8.15 -18.01 5.98
N ASN A 143 -8.11 -16.69 5.76
CA ASN A 143 -8.09 -16.10 4.43
C ASN A 143 -6.86 -15.22 4.29
N HIS A 144 -6.14 -15.43 3.21
CA HIS A 144 -5.00 -14.62 2.82
C HIS A 144 -5.33 -13.89 1.52
N TYR A 145 -4.94 -12.64 1.44
CA TYR A 145 -5.18 -11.80 0.27
C TYR A 145 -3.86 -11.19 -0.19
N VAL A 146 -3.69 -11.12 -1.49
CA VAL A 146 -2.53 -10.49 -2.13
C VAL A 146 -3.03 -9.50 -3.15
N ASN A 147 -2.57 -8.26 -3.05
CA ASN A 147 -2.78 -7.27 -4.09
C ASN A 147 -1.68 -7.43 -5.13
N VAL A 148 -2.07 -7.66 -6.37
CA VAL A 148 -1.15 -7.78 -7.50
C VAL A 148 -1.38 -6.62 -8.43
N VAL A 149 -0.30 -5.89 -8.73
CA VAL A 149 -0.30 -4.79 -9.70
C VAL A 149 0.53 -5.24 -10.89
N THR A 150 -0.06 -5.21 -12.07
CA THR A 150 0.59 -5.59 -13.32
C THR A 150 0.01 -4.80 -14.49
N HIS A 151 0.74 -4.73 -15.60
CA HIS A 151 0.19 -4.20 -16.85
C HIS A 151 -0.86 -5.14 -17.41
N GLU A 152 -1.90 -4.60 -18.07
CA GLU A 152 -3.03 -5.39 -18.58
C GLU A 152 -2.62 -6.50 -19.54
N ASP A 153 -1.60 -6.27 -20.36
CA ASP A 153 -1.09 -7.26 -21.32
C ASP A 153 -0.59 -8.54 -20.64
N TYR A 154 -0.13 -8.45 -19.39
CA TYR A 154 0.44 -9.57 -18.65
C TYR A 154 -0.58 -10.34 -17.81
N VAL A 155 -1.80 -9.82 -17.64
CA VAL A 155 -2.84 -10.47 -16.83
C VAL A 155 -3.12 -11.90 -17.33
N LYS A 156 -3.18 -12.09 -18.65
CA LYS A 156 -3.50 -13.39 -19.26
C LYS A 156 -2.40 -14.44 -19.10
N THR A 157 -1.16 -13.99 -18.89
CA THR A 157 0.02 -14.87 -18.76
C THR A 157 0.44 -15.11 -17.33
N MET A 158 -0.24 -14.45 -16.36
CA MET A 158 0.12 -14.56 -14.97
C MET A 158 -0.26 -15.91 -14.36
N LEU A 159 0.68 -16.48 -13.63
CA LEU A 159 0.52 -17.76 -12.96
C LEU A 159 0.74 -17.64 -11.46
N LEU A 160 -0.03 -18.37 -10.67
CA LEU A 160 0.23 -18.62 -9.26
C LEU A 160 0.42 -20.14 -9.09
N ASP A 161 1.57 -20.54 -8.61
CA ASP A 161 1.95 -21.96 -8.45
C ASP A 161 1.70 -22.78 -9.74
N GLY A 162 2.02 -22.18 -10.90
CA GLY A 162 1.84 -22.80 -12.22
C GLY A 162 0.42 -22.78 -12.79
N SER A 163 -0.55 -22.25 -12.05
CA SER A 163 -1.94 -22.17 -12.49
C SER A 163 -2.32 -20.74 -12.89
N SER A 164 -3.07 -20.57 -13.98
CA SER A 164 -3.54 -19.25 -14.43
C SER A 164 -4.48 -18.61 -13.43
N ILE A 165 -4.22 -17.35 -13.11
CA ILE A 165 -5.06 -16.54 -12.23
C ILE A 165 -5.77 -15.39 -12.97
N ALA A 166 -5.76 -15.40 -14.29
CA ALA A 166 -6.37 -14.34 -15.11
C ALA A 166 -7.83 -14.04 -14.75
N SER A 167 -8.62 -15.07 -14.42
CA SER A 167 -10.02 -14.91 -13.99
C SER A 167 -10.21 -14.33 -12.59
N SER A 168 -9.14 -14.26 -11.79
CA SER A 168 -9.17 -13.74 -10.41
C SER A 168 -8.95 -12.25 -10.34
N PHE A 169 -8.48 -11.63 -11.43
CA PHE A 169 -8.29 -10.18 -11.47
C PHE A 169 -9.64 -9.46 -11.54
N LYS A 170 -9.83 -8.52 -10.65
CA LYS A 170 -10.85 -7.48 -10.79
C LYS A 170 -10.22 -6.33 -11.56
N ASN A 171 -10.85 -5.93 -12.66
CA ASN A 171 -10.37 -4.81 -13.47
C ASN A 171 -10.56 -3.49 -12.72
N ASP A 172 -9.57 -3.08 -11.95
CA ASP A 172 -9.39 -1.68 -11.59
C ASP A 172 -8.54 -1.05 -12.70
N ILE A 173 -9.18 -0.38 -13.64
CA ILE A 173 -8.49 0.34 -14.70
C ILE A 173 -7.86 1.58 -14.05
N LEU A 174 -6.55 1.56 -13.92
CA LEU A 174 -5.79 2.76 -13.64
C LEU A 174 -5.56 3.51 -14.94
N VAL A 175 -6.16 4.64 -15.07
CA VAL A 175 -5.83 5.58 -16.13
C VAL A 175 -4.54 6.30 -15.71
N GLY A 176 -3.44 5.80 -16.17
CA GLY A 176 -2.14 6.41 -16.11
C GLY A 176 -1.52 6.34 -17.49
N SER A 177 -1.76 7.29 -18.30
CA SER A 177 -1.02 7.57 -19.54
C SER A 177 -0.36 8.92 -19.44
#